data_005e55abc1cd2b8ae46a64aa70e90773
#
_entry.id   005e55abc1cd2b8ae46a64aa70e90773
#
_cell.length_a   1.000
_cell.length_b   1.000
_cell.length_c   1.000
_cell.angle_alpha   90.00
_cell.angle_beta   90.00
_cell.angle_gamma   90.00
#
_symmetry.space_group_name_H-M   'P 1'
#
loop_
_entity.id
_entity.type
_entity.pdbx_description
1 polymer ?
#
loop_
_entity_poly.entity_id
_entity_poly.type
_entity_poly.pdbx_seq_one_letter_code
_entity_poly.pdbx_strand_id
1 'polypeptide(L)'
;MNPKGKTAFCFPGQLRDRIILEDHHPLTKDPHFREWTEKASRLTQFDLLQFSFKGEEEDTGLNLKLQISTYLLSMIHFYRLRAAGWIPDILAEHSMGIYAALAASEAITFEEGLFITESIGRLLEREGSLHRGGLASVIGLTLEEIEKIRSDLNGHQLSIANYNGSMHYVLSGEEQGVEKAISLALSRKAISASRLPFRTALHSPSLLSLREEIQQILKEIEIRPPQFPLLNHWTVKPLKREEIKDFLSLEIGQPVYWNRCVEKLIQEGVIQFIEVGQEATLTKLIRWIHREAEAFSAGESL
;
A
#
# COMPACT_ATOMS: atom_id res chain seq x y z
N MET A 1 -25.49 10.28 -7.36
CA MET A 1 -26.38 9.10 -7.57
C MET A 1 -25.47 7.92 -7.78
N ASN A 2 -25.50 6.94 -6.88
CA ASN A 2 -24.72 5.72 -7.10
C ASN A 2 -25.21 5.05 -8.41
N PRO A 3 -24.31 4.68 -9.33
CA PRO A 3 -24.68 3.84 -10.45
C PRO A 3 -25.31 2.54 -9.92
N LYS A 4 -26.02 1.79 -10.77
CA LYS A 4 -26.72 0.54 -10.37
C LYS A 4 -25.82 -0.60 -9.89
N GLY A 5 -24.57 -0.34 -9.49
CA GLY A 5 -23.57 -1.29 -9.03
C GLY A 5 -22.83 -0.81 -7.77
N LYS A 6 -22.01 -1.68 -7.20
CA LYS A 6 -21.24 -1.41 -5.99
C LYS A 6 -20.00 -0.56 -6.29
N THR A 7 -19.59 0.23 -5.29
CA THR A 7 -18.35 1.04 -5.31
C THR A 7 -17.35 0.48 -4.30
N ALA A 8 -16.11 0.24 -4.76
CA ALA A 8 -14.99 -0.10 -3.88
C ALA A 8 -14.07 1.11 -3.70
N PHE A 9 -13.68 1.39 -2.45
CA PHE A 9 -12.57 2.30 -2.17
C PHE A 9 -11.31 1.49 -1.97
N CYS A 10 -10.26 1.83 -2.74
CA CYS A 10 -9.00 1.10 -2.81
C CYS A 10 -7.87 1.96 -2.22
N PHE A 11 -7.27 1.51 -1.13
CA PHE A 11 -6.21 2.22 -0.43
C PHE A 11 -4.85 1.77 -0.95
N PRO A 12 -4.03 2.69 -1.51
CA PRO A 12 -2.77 2.35 -2.14
C PRO A 12 -1.68 2.00 -1.10
N GLY A 13 -0.68 1.28 -1.57
CA GLY A 13 0.58 1.08 -0.87
C GLY A 13 1.43 2.35 -0.87
N GLN A 14 2.63 2.24 -0.29
CA GLN A 14 3.56 3.35 -0.12
C GLN A 14 3.86 4.09 -1.43
N LEU A 15 3.85 5.42 -1.36
CA LEU A 15 4.36 6.30 -2.41
C LEU A 15 5.81 5.94 -2.76
N ARG A 16 6.15 6.07 -4.05
CA ARG A 16 7.51 5.81 -4.55
C ARG A 16 8.41 7.00 -4.39
N ASP A 17 7.84 8.21 -4.36
CA ASP A 17 8.53 9.48 -4.25
C ASP A 17 7.65 10.51 -3.54
N ARG A 18 8.22 11.67 -3.25
CA ARG A 18 7.53 12.80 -2.65
C ARG A 18 6.50 13.37 -3.61
N ILE A 19 5.37 13.81 -3.06
CA ILE A 19 4.36 14.55 -3.81
C ILE A 19 4.61 16.04 -3.60
N ILE A 20 5.25 16.69 -4.55
CA ILE A 20 5.46 18.15 -4.51
C ILE A 20 4.17 18.82 -4.96
N LEU A 21 3.54 19.55 -4.04
CA LEU A 21 2.33 20.32 -4.33
C LEU A 21 2.70 21.78 -4.56
N GLU A 22 2.31 22.30 -5.71
CA GLU A 22 2.39 23.75 -5.97
C GLU A 22 1.38 24.50 -5.10
N ASP A 23 1.65 25.77 -4.76
CA ASP A 23 0.81 26.59 -3.87
C ASP A 23 -0.65 26.71 -4.31
N HIS A 24 -0.92 26.56 -5.61
CA HIS A 24 -2.27 26.60 -6.17
C HIS A 24 -2.94 25.23 -6.32
N HIS A 25 -2.27 24.15 -5.92
CA HIS A 25 -2.86 22.81 -6.01
C HIS A 25 -4.16 22.73 -5.17
N PRO A 26 -5.25 22.13 -5.70
CA PRO A 26 -6.55 22.09 -5.00
C PRO A 26 -6.46 21.52 -3.58
N LEU A 27 -5.60 20.55 -3.36
CA LEU A 27 -5.39 19.93 -2.06
C LEU A 27 -4.87 20.91 -1.00
N THR A 28 -4.01 21.87 -1.36
CA THR A 28 -3.48 22.88 -0.42
C THR A 28 -4.54 23.86 0.08
N LYS A 29 -5.66 23.97 -0.63
CA LYS A 29 -6.81 24.80 -0.26
C LYS A 29 -7.85 24.05 0.58
N ASP A 30 -7.71 22.74 0.73
CA ASP A 30 -8.61 21.94 1.54
C ASP A 30 -8.40 22.26 3.03
N PRO A 31 -9.45 22.63 3.78
CA PRO A 31 -9.32 23.01 5.19
C PRO A 31 -8.74 21.88 6.05
N HIS A 32 -9.01 20.63 5.72
CA HIS A 32 -8.49 19.47 6.44
C HIS A 32 -7.02 19.16 6.09
N PHE A 33 -6.55 19.54 4.89
CA PHE A 33 -5.17 19.27 4.48
C PHE A 33 -4.16 19.85 5.46
N ARG A 34 -4.30 21.15 5.76
CA ARG A 34 -3.37 21.83 6.66
C ARG A 34 -3.49 21.30 8.09
N GLU A 35 -4.72 21.22 8.60
CA GLU A 35 -4.99 20.74 9.96
C GLU A 35 -4.40 19.35 10.20
N TRP A 36 -4.64 18.42 9.29
CA TRP A 36 -4.20 17.05 9.43
C TRP A 36 -2.70 16.89 9.20
N THR A 37 -2.12 17.69 8.27
CA THR A 37 -0.66 17.69 8.06
C THR A 37 0.05 18.23 9.30
N GLU A 38 -0.42 19.31 9.89
CA GLU A 38 0.13 19.85 11.15
C GLU A 38 -0.06 18.89 12.32
N LYS A 39 -1.22 18.23 12.41
CA LYS A 39 -1.49 17.21 13.43
C LYS A 39 -0.54 16.02 13.29
N ALA A 40 -0.40 15.47 12.10
CA ALA A 40 0.50 14.37 11.83
C ALA A 40 1.97 14.76 12.09
N SER A 41 2.38 15.97 11.69
CA SER A 41 3.73 16.49 11.95
C SER A 41 4.04 16.58 13.45
N ARG A 42 3.07 17.06 14.26
CA ARG A 42 3.24 17.11 15.72
C ARG A 42 3.35 15.73 16.35
N LEU A 43 2.56 14.75 15.89
CA LEU A 43 2.54 13.40 16.45
C LEU A 43 3.80 12.61 16.09
N THR A 44 4.29 12.75 14.87
CA THR A 44 5.45 12.01 14.35
C THR A 44 6.78 12.75 14.53
N GLN A 45 6.73 14.04 14.91
CA GLN A 45 7.90 14.92 15.02
C GLN A 45 8.64 15.13 13.67
N PHE A 46 7.96 14.92 12.55
CA PHE A 46 8.46 15.23 11.22
C PHE A 46 7.74 16.46 10.67
N ASP A 47 8.47 17.38 10.02
CA ASP A 47 7.84 18.45 9.24
C ASP A 47 7.33 17.90 7.90
N LEU A 48 6.13 17.29 7.93
CA LEU A 48 5.54 16.67 6.74
C LEU A 48 5.20 17.70 5.66
N LEU A 49 4.93 18.94 6.04
CA LEU A 49 4.67 19.99 5.06
C LEU A 49 5.92 20.29 4.24
N GLN A 50 7.08 20.48 4.86
CA GLN A 50 8.33 20.72 4.16
C GLN A 50 8.78 19.49 3.38
N PHE A 51 8.77 18.32 4.03
CA PHE A 51 9.25 17.08 3.43
C PHE A 51 8.41 16.65 2.24
N SER A 52 7.09 16.45 2.46
CA SER A 52 6.24 15.78 1.48
C SER A 52 5.78 16.69 0.37
N PHE A 53 5.70 18.00 0.63
CA PHE A 53 5.01 18.93 -0.27
C PHE A 53 5.91 20.03 -0.82
N LYS A 54 7.02 20.34 -0.16
CA LYS A 54 8.00 21.34 -0.66
C LYS A 54 9.34 20.72 -1.11
N GLY A 55 9.64 19.50 -0.68
CA GLY A 55 10.82 18.77 -1.14
C GLY A 55 12.17 19.31 -0.63
N GLU A 56 12.19 20.08 0.45
CA GLU A 56 13.35 20.85 0.92
C GLU A 56 14.24 20.12 1.94
N GLU A 57 13.88 18.90 2.38
CA GLU A 57 14.66 18.14 3.36
C GLU A 57 15.54 17.03 2.76
N GLU A 58 16.62 16.69 3.48
CA GLU A 58 17.49 15.55 3.16
C GLU A 58 16.78 14.18 3.22
N ASP A 59 17.31 13.19 2.49
CA ASP A 59 16.73 11.84 2.32
C ASP A 59 16.83 10.90 3.56
N THR A 60 17.20 11.41 4.73
CA THR A 60 17.23 10.62 5.95
C THR A 60 15.81 10.24 6.38
N GLY A 61 15.57 8.93 6.53
CA GLY A 61 14.23 8.42 6.88
C GLY A 61 13.19 8.53 5.76
N LEU A 62 13.63 8.59 4.50
CA LEU A 62 12.75 8.77 3.35
C LEU A 62 11.59 7.78 3.32
N ASN A 63 11.86 6.48 3.52
CA ASN A 63 10.81 5.46 3.45
C ASN A 63 9.76 5.65 4.54
N LEU A 64 10.16 5.93 5.78
CA LEU A 64 9.24 6.18 6.88
C LEU A 64 8.38 7.41 6.61
N LYS A 65 8.98 8.51 6.17
CA LYS A 65 8.26 9.74 5.85
C LYS A 65 7.29 9.54 4.68
N LEU A 66 7.66 8.75 3.66
CA LEU A 66 6.76 8.39 2.55
C LEU A 66 5.58 7.53 3.02
N GLN A 67 5.79 6.61 3.97
CA GLN A 67 4.70 5.82 4.55
C GLN A 67 3.71 6.72 5.30
N ILE A 68 4.23 7.61 6.15
CA ILE A 68 3.40 8.58 6.90
C ILE A 68 2.62 9.48 5.93
N SER A 69 3.28 9.97 4.87
CA SER A 69 2.64 10.81 3.86
C SER A 69 1.57 10.06 3.08
N THR A 70 1.81 8.78 2.76
CA THR A 70 0.82 7.92 2.10
C THR A 70 -0.42 7.76 2.96
N TYR A 71 -0.24 7.44 4.25
CA TYR A 71 -1.35 7.33 5.20
C TYR A 71 -2.14 8.64 5.29
N LEU A 72 -1.44 9.77 5.51
CA LEU A 72 -2.04 11.09 5.62
C LEU A 72 -2.87 11.46 4.38
N LEU A 73 -2.27 11.32 3.19
CA LEU A 73 -2.95 11.63 1.92
C LEU A 73 -4.16 10.73 1.68
N SER A 74 -4.05 9.44 1.97
CA SER A 74 -5.18 8.52 1.87
C SER A 74 -6.34 8.96 2.78
N MET A 75 -6.06 9.37 4.01
CA MET A 75 -7.10 9.84 4.92
C MET A 75 -7.72 11.17 4.45
N ILE A 76 -6.92 12.13 3.98
CA ILE A 76 -7.42 13.39 3.43
C ILE A 76 -8.34 13.10 2.23
N HIS A 77 -7.92 12.27 1.27
CA HIS A 77 -8.75 11.91 0.12
C HIS A 77 -10.02 11.15 0.51
N PHE A 78 -9.95 10.27 1.50
CA PHE A 78 -11.13 9.60 2.02
C PHE A 78 -12.17 10.60 2.52
N TYR A 79 -11.77 11.58 3.35
CA TYR A 79 -12.71 12.57 3.86
C TYR A 79 -13.25 13.50 2.77
N ARG A 80 -12.42 13.87 1.78
CA ARG A 80 -12.90 14.64 0.61
C ARG A 80 -13.95 13.87 -0.18
N LEU A 81 -13.73 12.58 -0.44
CA LEU A 81 -14.72 11.72 -1.09
C LEU A 81 -16.03 11.65 -0.27
N ARG A 82 -15.91 11.47 1.05
CA ARG A 82 -17.07 11.45 1.95
C ARG A 82 -17.83 12.76 1.94
N ALA A 83 -17.14 13.89 2.00
CA ALA A 83 -17.72 15.23 1.92
C ALA A 83 -18.41 15.49 0.56
N ALA A 84 -17.90 14.91 -0.52
CA ALA A 84 -18.52 14.92 -1.85
C ALA A 84 -19.69 13.94 -2.01
N GLY A 85 -20.06 13.20 -0.95
CA GLY A 85 -21.21 12.29 -0.93
C GLY A 85 -20.90 10.86 -1.42
N TRP A 86 -19.64 10.51 -1.65
CA TRP A 86 -19.24 9.15 -2.01
C TRP A 86 -19.30 8.22 -0.80
N ILE A 87 -19.91 7.05 -0.96
CA ILE A 87 -20.02 6.03 0.09
C ILE A 87 -19.53 4.71 -0.50
N PRO A 88 -18.49 4.06 0.08
CA PRO A 88 -18.04 2.76 -0.37
C PRO A 88 -18.99 1.66 0.09
N ASP A 89 -19.20 0.66 -0.75
CA ASP A 89 -19.84 -0.60 -0.35
C ASP A 89 -18.82 -1.57 0.28
N ILE A 90 -17.55 -1.42 -0.12
CA ILE A 90 -16.45 -2.25 0.38
C ILE A 90 -15.13 -1.48 0.27
N LEU A 91 -14.23 -1.76 1.20
CA LEU A 91 -12.85 -1.29 1.17
C LEU A 91 -11.92 -2.40 0.74
N ALA A 92 -10.91 -2.07 -0.05
CA ALA A 92 -9.80 -2.94 -0.40
C ALA A 92 -8.48 -2.18 -0.19
N GLU A 93 -7.42 -2.90 0.05
CA GLU A 93 -6.13 -2.31 0.33
C GLU A 93 -5.00 -3.03 -0.42
N HIS A 94 -3.91 -2.33 -0.62
CA HIS A 94 -2.68 -2.86 -1.15
C HIS A 94 -1.55 -2.55 -0.16
N SER A 95 -1.02 -3.59 0.52
CA SER A 95 0.11 -3.44 1.44
C SER A 95 -0.23 -2.48 2.59
N MET A 96 0.63 -1.50 2.89
CA MET A 96 0.40 -0.53 3.95
C MET A 96 -0.91 0.29 3.83
N GLY A 97 -1.61 0.21 2.71
CA GLY A 97 -2.95 0.80 2.57
C GLY A 97 -3.95 0.29 3.61
N ILE A 98 -3.67 -0.87 4.23
CA ILE A 98 -4.48 -1.44 5.31
C ILE A 98 -4.65 -0.48 6.49
N TYR A 99 -3.62 0.31 6.85
CA TYR A 99 -3.70 1.21 8.01
C TYR A 99 -4.72 2.34 7.77
N ALA A 100 -4.71 2.92 6.56
CA ALA A 100 -5.68 3.93 6.17
C ALA A 100 -7.08 3.32 5.97
N ALA A 101 -7.20 2.11 5.41
CA ALA A 101 -8.47 1.42 5.25
C ALA A 101 -9.14 1.11 6.61
N LEU A 102 -8.37 0.70 7.61
CA LEU A 102 -8.86 0.48 8.97
C LEU A 102 -9.34 1.79 9.63
N ALA A 103 -8.59 2.87 9.48
CA ALA A 103 -9.00 4.19 9.98
C ALA A 103 -10.24 4.72 9.25
N ALA A 104 -10.30 4.56 7.93
CA ALA A 104 -11.45 4.95 7.10
C ALA A 104 -12.72 4.15 7.43
N SER A 105 -12.57 2.90 7.87
CA SER A 105 -13.69 2.07 8.37
C SER A 105 -14.05 2.31 9.83
N GLU A 106 -13.37 3.26 10.50
CA GLU A 106 -13.51 3.53 11.94
C GLU A 106 -13.17 2.32 12.86
N ALA A 107 -12.51 1.31 12.32
CA ALA A 107 -12.01 0.20 13.13
C ALA A 107 -10.91 0.64 14.10
N ILE A 108 -10.15 1.68 13.72
CA ILE A 108 -9.17 2.39 14.56
C ILE A 108 -9.34 3.90 14.35
N THR A 109 -8.78 4.72 15.22
CA THR A 109 -8.74 6.19 15.03
C THR A 109 -7.66 6.59 14.03
N PHE A 110 -7.72 7.84 13.54
CA PHE A 110 -6.65 8.41 12.72
C PHE A 110 -5.30 8.37 13.44
N GLU A 111 -5.25 8.71 14.72
CA GLU A 111 -4.05 8.73 15.54
C GLU A 111 -3.47 7.32 15.72
N GLU A 112 -4.33 6.33 15.97
CA GLU A 112 -3.93 4.92 16.08
C GLU A 112 -3.33 4.41 14.76
N GLY A 113 -3.96 4.73 13.62
CA GLY A 113 -3.45 4.37 12.29
C GLY A 113 -2.11 5.04 11.97
N LEU A 114 -1.95 6.32 12.33
CA LEU A 114 -0.69 7.03 12.19
C LEU A 114 0.40 6.42 13.05
N PHE A 115 0.10 6.11 14.31
CA PHE A 115 1.01 5.45 15.26
C PHE A 115 1.46 4.08 14.74
N ILE A 116 0.53 3.26 14.23
CA ILE A 116 0.86 1.95 13.63
C ILE A 116 1.77 2.14 12.43
N THR A 117 1.44 3.06 11.52
CA THR A 117 2.22 3.37 10.33
C THR A 117 3.64 3.77 10.68
N GLU A 118 3.81 4.70 11.62
CA GLU A 118 5.12 5.16 12.08
C GLU A 118 5.91 4.03 12.76
N SER A 119 5.28 3.31 13.69
CA SER A 119 5.94 2.27 14.48
C SER A 119 6.44 1.12 13.60
N ILE A 120 5.60 0.63 12.69
CA ILE A 120 5.99 -0.43 11.74
C ILE A 120 7.02 0.12 10.75
N GLY A 121 6.87 1.36 10.27
CA GLY A 121 7.85 2.00 9.41
C GLY A 121 9.24 2.07 10.03
N ARG A 122 9.35 2.39 11.32
CA ARG A 122 10.63 2.39 12.06
C ARG A 122 11.22 0.98 12.18
N LEU A 123 10.40 -0.04 12.41
CA LEU A 123 10.86 -1.44 12.38
C LEU A 123 11.44 -1.80 11.01
N LEU A 124 10.75 -1.45 9.94
CA LEU A 124 11.20 -1.73 8.57
C LEU A 124 12.48 -0.98 8.19
N GLU A 125 12.66 0.26 8.64
CA GLU A 125 13.92 0.99 8.45
C GLU A 125 15.09 0.33 9.19
N ARG A 126 14.86 -0.10 10.45
CA ARG A 126 15.84 -0.85 11.23
C ARG A 126 16.25 -2.13 10.49
N GLU A 127 15.28 -2.92 10.04
CA GLU A 127 15.54 -4.15 9.30
C GLU A 127 16.30 -3.90 7.98
N GLY A 128 15.89 -2.90 7.21
CA GLY A 128 16.58 -2.53 5.97
C GLY A 128 18.01 -2.04 6.18
N SER A 129 18.31 -1.51 7.37
CA SER A 129 19.67 -1.11 7.77
C SER A 129 20.54 -2.31 8.17
N LEU A 130 19.95 -3.31 8.81
CA LEU A 130 20.63 -4.53 9.26
C LEU A 130 20.77 -5.56 8.13
N HIS A 131 19.75 -5.72 7.33
CA HIS A 131 19.62 -6.73 6.30
C HIS A 131 19.23 -6.08 4.97
N ARG A 132 20.24 -5.73 4.16
CA ARG A 132 20.00 -5.08 2.86
C ARG A 132 19.15 -5.96 1.96
N GLY A 133 17.94 -5.51 1.72
CA GLY A 133 16.99 -6.15 0.82
C GLY A 133 16.55 -5.21 -0.29
N GLY A 134 15.56 -5.67 -1.04
CA GLY A 134 14.97 -4.87 -2.11
C GLY A 134 13.76 -5.54 -2.73
N LEU A 135 13.14 -4.78 -3.62
CA LEU A 135 12.04 -5.24 -4.45
C LEU A 135 12.30 -4.95 -5.92
N ALA A 136 11.86 -5.86 -6.79
CA ALA A 136 11.85 -5.68 -8.23
C ALA A 136 10.43 -5.82 -8.79
N SER A 137 9.95 -4.82 -9.51
CA SER A 137 8.74 -4.95 -10.32
C SER A 137 9.10 -5.62 -11.64
N VAL A 138 8.39 -6.70 -11.99
CA VAL A 138 8.56 -7.43 -13.25
C VAL A 138 7.22 -7.48 -13.97
N ILE A 139 7.21 -7.01 -15.22
CA ILE A 139 6.03 -6.92 -16.07
C ILE A 139 6.28 -7.71 -17.36
N GLY A 140 5.29 -8.48 -17.80
CA GLY A 140 5.31 -9.18 -19.08
C GLY A 140 5.77 -10.63 -19.01
N LEU A 141 5.95 -11.18 -17.80
CA LEU A 141 6.21 -12.60 -17.58
C LEU A 141 5.03 -13.26 -16.85
N THR A 142 4.75 -14.51 -17.18
CA THR A 142 3.75 -15.34 -16.50
C THR A 142 4.23 -15.78 -15.12
N LEU A 143 3.30 -16.26 -14.27
CA LEU A 143 3.67 -16.80 -12.95
C LEU A 143 4.67 -17.96 -13.06
N GLU A 144 4.52 -18.84 -14.05
CA GLU A 144 5.44 -19.97 -14.28
C GLU A 144 6.86 -19.47 -14.58
N GLU A 145 7.00 -18.43 -15.41
CA GLU A 145 8.30 -17.84 -15.74
C GLU A 145 8.94 -17.16 -14.52
N ILE A 146 8.14 -16.49 -13.68
CA ILE A 146 8.58 -15.89 -12.41
C ILE A 146 9.04 -16.97 -11.44
N GLU A 147 8.29 -18.06 -11.28
CA GLU A 147 8.69 -19.18 -10.41
C GLU A 147 9.97 -19.84 -10.91
N LYS A 148 10.16 -19.92 -12.22
CA LYS A 148 11.41 -20.41 -12.81
C LYS A 148 12.59 -19.47 -12.51
N ILE A 149 12.39 -18.14 -12.52
CA ILE A 149 13.42 -17.18 -12.09
C ILE A 149 13.80 -17.44 -10.63
N ARG A 150 12.82 -17.63 -9.75
CA ARG A 150 13.05 -17.92 -8.33
C ARG A 150 13.81 -19.23 -8.14
N SER A 151 13.43 -20.26 -8.88
CA SER A 151 14.11 -21.58 -8.83
C SER A 151 15.55 -21.49 -9.31
N ASP A 152 15.83 -20.78 -10.40
CA ASP A 152 17.19 -20.61 -10.93
C ASP A 152 18.09 -19.79 -9.98
N LEU A 153 17.48 -18.98 -9.12
CA LEU A 153 18.13 -18.13 -8.10
C LEU A 153 17.88 -18.60 -6.66
N ASN A 154 17.71 -19.91 -6.45
CA ASN A 154 17.33 -20.50 -5.16
C ASN A 154 18.29 -20.16 -3.99
N GLY A 155 19.56 -19.83 -4.28
CA GLY A 155 20.53 -19.38 -3.27
C GLY A 155 20.27 -17.98 -2.70
N HIS A 156 19.30 -17.21 -3.25
CA HIS A 156 19.03 -15.82 -2.88
C HIS A 156 17.68 -15.60 -2.19
N GLN A 157 16.98 -16.65 -1.81
CA GLN A 157 15.71 -16.63 -1.05
C GLN A 157 14.67 -15.62 -1.57
N LEU A 158 14.51 -15.52 -2.89
CA LEU A 158 13.54 -14.64 -3.50
C LEU A 158 12.10 -15.07 -3.20
N SER A 159 11.23 -14.11 -2.88
CA SER A 159 9.79 -14.29 -2.69
C SER A 159 9.02 -13.46 -3.72
N ILE A 160 7.78 -13.85 -4.03
CA ILE A 160 6.85 -12.96 -4.73
C ILE A 160 6.14 -12.13 -3.66
N ALA A 161 6.44 -10.83 -3.63
CA ALA A 161 5.86 -9.87 -2.70
C ALA A 161 4.42 -9.50 -3.10
N ASN A 162 4.20 -9.19 -4.38
CA ASN A 162 2.89 -8.77 -4.86
C ASN A 162 2.49 -9.50 -6.14
N TYR A 163 1.25 -9.97 -6.15
CA TYR A 163 0.54 -10.49 -7.32
C TYR A 163 -0.40 -9.39 -7.84
N ASN A 164 0.14 -8.50 -8.71
CA ASN A 164 -0.57 -7.32 -9.19
C ASN A 164 -1.42 -7.56 -10.44
N GLY A 165 -1.25 -8.69 -11.08
CA GLY A 165 -1.97 -9.10 -12.28
C GLY A 165 -1.43 -10.41 -12.83
N SER A 166 -1.97 -10.90 -13.95
CA SER A 166 -1.54 -12.16 -14.58
C SER A 166 -0.11 -12.13 -15.13
N MET A 167 0.43 -10.94 -15.38
CA MET A 167 1.78 -10.71 -15.91
C MET A 167 2.47 -9.52 -15.23
N HIS A 168 2.12 -9.23 -13.98
CA HIS A 168 2.77 -8.19 -13.19
C HIS A 168 2.98 -8.67 -11.76
N TYR A 169 4.25 -8.86 -11.41
CA TYR A 169 4.69 -9.37 -10.10
C TYR A 169 5.75 -8.47 -9.50
N VAL A 170 5.79 -8.41 -8.18
CA VAL A 170 6.90 -7.80 -7.46
C VAL A 170 7.67 -8.91 -6.75
N LEU A 171 8.96 -9.02 -7.03
CA LEU A 171 9.86 -9.91 -6.34
C LEU A 171 10.52 -9.20 -5.17
N SER A 172 10.76 -9.90 -4.09
CA SER A 172 11.37 -9.42 -2.86
C SER A 172 12.46 -10.37 -2.39
N GLY A 173 13.55 -9.85 -1.86
CA GLY A 173 14.65 -10.65 -1.34
C GLY A 173 15.89 -9.84 -1.04
N GLU A 174 17.03 -10.54 -0.88
CA GLU A 174 18.32 -9.90 -0.73
C GLU A 174 18.67 -9.04 -1.95
N GLU A 175 19.41 -7.95 -1.73
CA GLU A 175 19.76 -6.97 -2.78
C GLU A 175 20.36 -7.63 -4.02
N GLN A 176 21.35 -8.51 -3.84
CA GLN A 176 21.99 -9.22 -4.96
C GLN A 176 21.05 -10.15 -5.71
N GLY A 177 20.13 -10.82 -4.98
CA GLY A 177 19.11 -11.68 -5.56
C GLY A 177 18.13 -10.89 -6.43
N VAL A 178 17.72 -9.73 -5.96
CA VAL A 178 16.82 -8.80 -6.68
C VAL A 178 17.48 -8.31 -7.97
N GLU A 179 18.75 -7.91 -7.95
CA GLU A 179 19.49 -7.46 -9.15
C GLU A 179 19.64 -8.58 -10.19
N LYS A 180 19.96 -9.79 -9.73
CA LYS A 180 20.02 -10.97 -10.62
C LYS A 180 18.64 -11.31 -11.21
N ALA A 181 17.57 -11.20 -10.41
CA ALA A 181 16.22 -11.44 -10.88
C ALA A 181 15.80 -10.44 -11.97
N ILE A 182 16.14 -9.16 -11.83
CA ILE A 182 15.92 -8.14 -12.86
C ILE A 182 16.64 -8.54 -14.15
N SER A 183 17.94 -8.84 -14.06
CA SER A 183 18.73 -9.20 -15.22
C SER A 183 18.19 -10.46 -15.93
N LEU A 184 17.79 -11.46 -15.15
CA LEU A 184 17.24 -12.71 -15.68
C LEU A 184 15.85 -12.50 -16.30
N ALA A 185 15.00 -11.67 -15.69
CA ALA A 185 13.69 -11.31 -16.25
C ALA A 185 13.82 -10.60 -17.61
N LEU A 186 14.73 -9.64 -17.73
CA LEU A 186 15.00 -8.96 -18.99
C LEU A 186 15.55 -9.91 -20.05
N SER A 187 16.44 -10.84 -19.70
CA SER A 187 16.94 -11.87 -20.63
C SER A 187 15.85 -12.81 -21.13
N ARG A 188 14.77 -13.00 -20.33
CA ARG A 188 13.55 -13.75 -20.69
C ARG A 188 12.47 -12.89 -21.36
N LYS A 189 12.86 -11.71 -21.84
CA LYS A 189 11.97 -10.80 -22.59
C LYS A 189 10.81 -10.23 -21.77
N ALA A 190 11.00 -10.04 -20.45
CA ALA A 190 10.08 -9.19 -19.69
C ALA A 190 9.91 -7.83 -20.40
N ILE A 191 8.70 -7.30 -20.45
CA ILE A 191 8.42 -5.97 -20.99
C ILE A 191 9.15 -4.91 -20.18
N SER A 192 9.18 -5.10 -18.85
CA SER A 192 9.92 -4.25 -17.92
C SER A 192 10.34 -5.07 -16.69
N ALA A 193 11.55 -4.82 -16.21
CA ALA A 193 11.99 -5.28 -14.90
C ALA A 193 12.87 -4.18 -14.30
N SER A 194 12.47 -3.66 -13.13
CA SER A 194 13.17 -2.55 -12.49
C SER A 194 13.12 -2.65 -10.98
N ARG A 195 14.18 -2.15 -10.33
CA ARG A 195 14.23 -2.04 -8.88
C ARG A 195 13.22 -0.99 -8.39
N LEU A 196 12.54 -1.28 -7.30
CA LEU A 196 11.74 -0.32 -6.56
C LEU A 196 12.60 0.38 -5.49
N PRO A 197 12.27 1.62 -5.08
CA PRO A 197 13.09 2.43 -4.18
C PRO A 197 12.99 2.00 -2.70
N PHE A 198 12.96 0.70 -2.44
CA PHE A 198 12.89 0.12 -1.10
C PHE A 198 14.16 -0.63 -0.76
N ARG A 199 14.63 -0.52 0.49
CA ARG A 199 15.84 -1.16 0.99
C ARG A 199 15.56 -2.36 1.91
N THR A 200 14.29 -2.71 2.09
CA THR A 200 13.81 -3.83 2.92
C THR A 200 13.13 -4.84 2.01
N ALA A 201 13.33 -6.13 2.29
CA ALA A 201 12.66 -7.22 1.57
C ALA A 201 11.21 -7.36 2.03
N LEU A 202 10.35 -6.36 1.71
CA LEU A 202 8.94 -6.33 2.10
C LEU A 202 8.18 -7.53 1.54
N HIS A 203 7.17 -7.98 2.27
CA HIS A 203 6.30 -9.11 1.92
C HIS A 203 7.09 -10.40 1.66
N SER A 204 8.15 -10.61 2.44
CA SER A 204 8.93 -11.86 2.42
C SER A 204 8.90 -12.54 3.78
N PRO A 205 9.03 -13.88 3.83
CA PRO A 205 9.02 -14.63 5.09
C PRO A 205 10.09 -14.20 6.09
N SER A 206 11.17 -13.54 5.67
CA SER A 206 12.21 -13.02 6.56
C SER A 206 11.67 -12.00 7.57
N LEU A 207 10.65 -11.23 7.20
CA LEU A 207 10.03 -10.24 8.08
C LEU A 207 9.03 -10.83 9.11
N LEU A 208 8.73 -12.13 9.03
CA LEU A 208 7.92 -12.79 10.06
C LEU A 208 8.62 -12.82 11.43
N SER A 209 9.94 -12.63 11.47
CA SER A 209 10.70 -12.43 12.71
C SER A 209 10.23 -11.20 13.51
N LEU A 210 9.64 -10.20 12.85
CA LEU A 210 9.11 -8.99 13.49
C LEU A 210 7.72 -9.14 14.10
N ARG A 211 7.07 -10.31 13.91
CA ARG A 211 5.68 -10.56 14.33
C ARG A 211 5.44 -10.20 15.79
N GLU A 212 6.30 -10.64 16.69
CA GLU A 212 6.14 -10.39 18.13
C GLU A 212 6.24 -8.89 18.46
N GLU A 213 7.17 -8.16 17.84
CA GLU A 213 7.30 -6.72 18.03
C GLU A 213 6.06 -5.97 17.51
N ILE A 214 5.52 -6.38 16.36
CA ILE A 214 4.29 -5.81 15.84
C ILE A 214 3.11 -6.12 16.75
N GLN A 215 3.01 -7.33 17.31
CA GLN A 215 1.98 -7.67 18.29
C GLN A 215 2.07 -6.78 19.54
N GLN A 216 3.28 -6.41 20.00
CA GLN A 216 3.44 -5.46 21.11
C GLN A 216 2.98 -4.04 20.72
N ILE A 217 3.28 -3.56 19.51
CA ILE A 217 2.77 -2.27 19.00
C ILE A 217 1.23 -2.27 18.99
N LEU A 218 0.62 -3.37 18.57
CA LEU A 218 -0.84 -3.49 18.45
C LEU A 218 -1.55 -3.77 19.77
N LYS A 219 -0.82 -4.05 20.86
CA LYS A 219 -1.40 -4.51 22.13
C LYS A 219 -2.45 -3.53 22.66
N GLU A 220 -2.08 -2.26 22.73
CA GLU A 220 -2.92 -1.19 23.30
C GLU A 220 -3.93 -0.59 22.30
N ILE A 221 -3.87 -1.00 21.03
CA ILE A 221 -4.82 -0.52 20.01
C ILE A 221 -6.17 -1.21 20.22
N GLU A 222 -7.22 -0.43 20.38
CA GLU A 222 -8.58 -0.95 20.45
C GLU A 222 -9.17 -1.11 19.04
N ILE A 223 -9.42 -2.36 18.62
CA ILE A 223 -10.11 -2.61 17.35
C ILE A 223 -11.61 -2.53 17.55
N ARG A 224 -12.27 -1.61 16.85
CA ARG A 224 -13.72 -1.47 16.79
C ARG A 224 -14.29 -2.26 15.61
N PRO A 225 -15.59 -2.58 15.60
CA PRO A 225 -16.23 -3.14 14.41
C PRO A 225 -16.10 -2.18 13.21
N PRO A 226 -15.54 -2.62 12.06
CA PRO A 226 -15.47 -1.79 10.88
C PRO A 226 -16.87 -1.35 10.40
N GLN A 227 -17.05 -0.07 10.08
CA GLN A 227 -18.30 0.46 9.50
C GLN A 227 -18.51 -0.01 8.05
N PHE A 228 -17.42 -0.19 7.31
CA PHE A 228 -17.44 -0.70 5.94
C PHE A 228 -16.73 -2.05 5.91
N PRO A 229 -17.25 -3.06 5.17
CA PRO A 229 -16.52 -4.31 4.96
C PRO A 229 -15.14 -4.02 4.37
N LEU A 230 -14.08 -4.59 4.94
CA LEU A 230 -12.71 -4.51 4.45
C LEU A 230 -12.29 -5.88 3.93
N LEU A 231 -11.86 -5.96 2.68
CA LEU A 231 -11.49 -7.22 2.05
C LEU A 231 -10.11 -7.69 2.53
N ASN A 232 -10.05 -8.89 3.10
CA ASN A 232 -8.78 -9.56 3.39
C ASN A 232 -8.20 -10.11 2.09
N HIS A 233 -7.05 -9.63 1.64
CA HIS A 233 -6.46 -10.02 0.37
C HIS A 233 -5.91 -11.47 0.33
N TRP A 234 -5.76 -12.14 1.48
CA TRP A 234 -5.37 -13.55 1.51
C TRP A 234 -6.55 -14.48 1.30
N THR A 235 -7.67 -14.21 1.97
CA THR A 235 -8.84 -15.06 1.98
C THR A 235 -9.92 -14.64 0.98
N VAL A 236 -9.80 -13.42 0.45
CA VAL A 236 -10.78 -12.70 -0.38
C VAL A 236 -12.20 -12.69 0.24
N LYS A 237 -12.23 -12.57 1.57
CA LYS A 237 -13.44 -12.44 2.38
C LYS A 237 -13.35 -11.17 3.24
N PRO A 238 -14.47 -10.65 3.77
CA PRO A 238 -14.42 -9.56 4.74
C PRO A 238 -13.53 -9.91 5.93
N LEU A 239 -12.60 -9.02 6.27
CA LEU A 239 -11.71 -9.15 7.42
C LEU A 239 -12.52 -8.91 8.69
N LYS A 240 -12.57 -9.90 9.56
CA LYS A 240 -13.32 -9.81 10.81
C LYS A 240 -12.54 -9.05 11.87
N ARG A 241 -13.26 -8.36 12.76
CA ARG A 241 -12.68 -7.60 13.86
C ARG A 241 -11.60 -8.37 14.63
N GLU A 242 -11.91 -9.60 15.01
CA GLU A 242 -11.03 -10.48 15.79
C GLU A 242 -9.78 -10.95 15.04
N GLU A 243 -9.79 -10.87 13.70
CA GLU A 243 -8.67 -11.27 12.83
C GLU A 243 -7.70 -10.13 12.56
N ILE A 244 -8.09 -8.85 12.81
CA ILE A 244 -7.34 -7.66 12.36
C ILE A 244 -5.93 -7.61 12.97
N LYS A 245 -5.78 -7.81 14.27
CA LYS A 245 -4.45 -7.76 14.92
C LYS A 245 -3.52 -8.86 14.41
N ASP A 246 -4.04 -10.07 14.21
CA ASP A 246 -3.24 -11.18 13.67
C ASP A 246 -2.87 -10.90 12.21
N PHE A 247 -3.82 -10.43 11.39
CA PHE A 247 -3.55 -10.01 10.03
C PHE A 247 -2.44 -8.96 9.96
N LEU A 248 -2.53 -7.88 10.72
CA LEU A 248 -1.51 -6.82 10.77
C LEU A 248 -0.14 -7.33 11.23
N SER A 249 -0.10 -8.30 12.14
CA SER A 249 1.16 -8.87 12.64
C SER A 249 1.89 -9.75 11.63
N LEU A 250 1.22 -10.18 10.57
CA LEU A 250 1.74 -11.07 9.53
C LEU A 250 1.92 -10.37 8.18
N GLU A 251 1.23 -9.24 7.96
CA GLU A 251 1.06 -8.60 6.65
C GLU A 251 2.40 -8.30 5.97
N ILE A 252 3.35 -7.70 6.68
CA ILE A 252 4.65 -7.34 6.11
C ILE A 252 5.51 -8.54 5.68
N GLY A 253 5.22 -9.74 6.20
CA GLY A 253 5.93 -10.99 5.91
C GLY A 253 5.19 -11.90 4.92
N GLN A 254 4.01 -11.51 4.45
CA GLN A 254 3.17 -12.31 3.56
C GLN A 254 2.91 -11.58 2.24
N PRO A 255 2.68 -12.31 1.14
CA PRO A 255 2.43 -11.69 -0.16
C PRO A 255 1.09 -10.97 -0.22
N VAL A 256 1.02 -9.92 -1.05
CA VAL A 256 -0.22 -9.20 -1.39
C VAL A 256 -0.84 -9.81 -2.65
N TYR A 257 -2.07 -10.31 -2.55
CA TYR A 257 -2.80 -10.89 -3.69
C TYR A 257 -3.80 -9.90 -4.30
N TRP A 258 -3.28 -8.76 -4.82
CA TRP A 258 -4.12 -7.69 -5.36
C TRP A 258 -5.01 -8.15 -6.53
N ASN A 259 -4.47 -8.97 -7.43
CA ASN A 259 -5.23 -9.52 -8.54
C ASN A 259 -6.49 -10.27 -8.07
N ARG A 260 -6.36 -11.12 -7.03
CA ARG A 260 -7.50 -11.85 -6.45
C ARG A 260 -8.54 -10.91 -5.83
N CYS A 261 -8.09 -9.81 -5.19
CA CYS A 261 -8.99 -8.81 -4.64
C CYS A 261 -9.85 -8.17 -5.73
N VAL A 262 -9.22 -7.69 -6.81
CA VAL A 262 -9.94 -7.05 -7.92
C VAL A 262 -10.90 -8.03 -8.59
N GLU A 263 -10.46 -9.24 -8.90
CA GLU A 263 -11.30 -10.28 -9.50
C GLU A 263 -12.50 -10.62 -8.62
N LYS A 264 -12.30 -10.75 -7.30
CA LYS A 264 -13.36 -11.01 -6.34
C LYS A 264 -14.38 -9.89 -6.25
N LEU A 265 -13.89 -8.64 -6.22
CA LEU A 265 -14.76 -7.45 -6.17
C LEU A 265 -15.64 -7.36 -7.42
N ILE A 266 -15.09 -7.63 -8.59
CA ILE A 266 -15.86 -7.66 -9.85
C ILE A 266 -16.93 -8.76 -9.80
N GLN A 267 -16.58 -9.97 -9.34
CA GLN A 267 -17.53 -11.08 -9.17
C GLN A 267 -18.66 -10.74 -8.19
N GLU A 268 -18.42 -9.88 -7.21
CA GLU A 268 -19.43 -9.41 -6.24
C GLU A 268 -20.24 -8.19 -6.73
N GLY A 269 -20.04 -7.77 -7.98
CA GLY A 269 -20.81 -6.69 -8.60
C GLY A 269 -20.25 -5.29 -8.34
N VAL A 270 -18.98 -5.17 -7.97
CA VAL A 270 -18.29 -3.89 -7.97
C VAL A 270 -18.03 -3.48 -9.41
N ILE A 271 -18.56 -2.32 -9.79
CA ILE A 271 -18.36 -1.73 -11.13
C ILE A 271 -17.48 -0.51 -11.07
N GLN A 272 -17.39 0.14 -9.92
CA GLN A 272 -16.65 1.38 -9.74
C GLN A 272 -15.58 1.22 -8.65
N PHE A 273 -14.35 1.57 -9.00
CA PHE A 273 -13.18 1.50 -8.13
C PHE A 273 -12.61 2.91 -7.96
N ILE A 274 -12.48 3.37 -6.72
CA ILE A 274 -11.91 4.67 -6.39
C ILE A 274 -10.63 4.45 -5.61
N GLU A 275 -9.49 4.80 -6.21
CA GLU A 275 -8.22 4.82 -5.51
C GLU A 275 -8.18 6.01 -4.56
N VAL A 276 -8.07 5.71 -3.26
CA VAL A 276 -8.09 6.69 -2.17
C VAL A 276 -6.65 7.12 -1.89
N GLY A 277 -6.07 7.88 -2.82
CA GLY A 277 -4.68 8.31 -2.78
C GLY A 277 -4.39 9.42 -3.78
N GLN A 278 -3.17 9.93 -3.74
CA GLN A 278 -2.74 11.03 -4.61
C GLN A 278 -2.33 10.54 -6.01
N GLU A 279 -1.79 9.34 -6.11
CA GLU A 279 -1.37 8.74 -7.38
C GLU A 279 -2.51 7.89 -7.98
N ALA A 280 -2.29 7.36 -9.19
CA ALA A 280 -3.20 6.45 -9.88
C ALA A 280 -2.58 5.06 -10.10
N THR A 281 -1.86 4.56 -9.10
CA THR A 281 -1.15 3.27 -9.19
C THR A 281 -2.13 2.10 -9.20
N LEU A 282 -3.06 2.03 -8.24
CA LEU A 282 -4.08 0.97 -8.21
C LEU A 282 -5.07 1.11 -9.36
N THR A 283 -5.43 2.32 -9.72
CA THR A 283 -6.28 2.62 -10.89
C THR A 283 -5.71 1.97 -12.15
N LYS A 284 -4.42 2.11 -12.40
CA LYS A 284 -3.73 1.47 -13.56
C LYS A 284 -3.73 -0.06 -13.43
N LEU A 285 -3.47 -0.59 -12.24
CA LEU A 285 -3.48 -2.04 -11.99
C LEU A 285 -4.88 -2.63 -12.19
N ILE A 286 -5.93 -1.98 -11.69
CA ILE A 286 -7.32 -2.42 -11.86
C ILE A 286 -7.68 -2.48 -13.34
N ARG A 287 -7.38 -1.42 -14.11
CA ARG A 287 -7.62 -1.39 -15.55
C ARG A 287 -6.79 -2.42 -16.32
N TRP A 288 -5.64 -2.79 -15.81
CA TRP A 288 -4.83 -3.87 -16.38
C TRP A 288 -5.47 -5.24 -16.15
N ILE A 289 -6.02 -5.48 -14.96
CA ILE A 289 -6.71 -6.73 -14.62
C ILE A 289 -8.05 -6.81 -15.36
N HIS A 290 -8.80 -5.71 -15.40
CA HIS A 290 -10.11 -5.63 -16.02
C HIS A 290 -10.31 -4.28 -16.75
N ARG A 291 -10.20 -4.31 -18.06
CA ARG A 291 -10.21 -3.10 -18.91
C ARG A 291 -11.49 -2.27 -18.82
N GLU A 292 -12.62 -2.94 -18.56
CA GLU A 292 -13.94 -2.33 -18.50
C GLU A 292 -14.30 -1.78 -17.12
N ALA A 293 -13.42 -1.96 -16.12
CA ALA A 293 -13.64 -1.40 -14.79
C ALA A 293 -13.61 0.13 -14.84
N GLU A 294 -14.63 0.75 -14.25
CA GLU A 294 -14.63 2.17 -13.99
C GLU A 294 -13.70 2.44 -12.79
N ALA A 295 -12.44 2.78 -13.07
CA ALA A 295 -11.45 3.04 -12.05
C ALA A 295 -10.88 4.45 -12.20
N PHE A 296 -10.79 5.21 -11.10
CA PHE A 296 -10.15 6.53 -11.07
C PHE A 296 -9.50 6.80 -9.71
N SER A 297 -8.55 7.74 -9.69
CA SER A 297 -7.88 8.19 -8.47
C SER A 297 -8.54 9.46 -7.95
N ALA A 298 -8.72 9.52 -6.62
CA ALA A 298 -9.20 10.71 -5.94
C ALA A 298 -8.25 11.91 -6.11
N GLY A 299 -6.94 11.66 -6.21
CA GLY A 299 -5.93 12.69 -6.41
C GLY A 299 -5.95 13.34 -7.79
N GLU A 300 -6.41 12.60 -8.83
CA GLU A 300 -6.50 13.11 -10.20
C GLU A 300 -7.88 13.71 -10.53
N SER A 301 -8.93 13.32 -9.78
CA SER A 301 -10.32 13.58 -10.17
C SER A 301 -11.07 14.56 -9.25
N LEU A 302 -10.52 14.90 -8.09
CA LEU A 302 -11.07 15.82 -7.08
C LEU A 302 -10.14 17.00 -6.85
#